data_50bde020fb5563e4b9762468755bc9c9
#
_entry.id   50bde020fb5563e4b9762468755bc9c9
#
_cell.length_a   1.000
_cell.length_b   1.000
_cell.length_c   1.000
_cell.angle_alpha   90.00
_cell.angle_beta   90.00
_cell.angle_gamma   90.00
#
_symmetry.space_group_name_H-M   'P 1'
#
loop_
_entity.id
_entity.type
_entity.pdbx_description
1 polymer ?
#
loop_
_entity_poly.entity_id
_entity_poly.type
_entity_poly.pdbx_seq_one_letter_code
_entity_poly.pdbx_strand_id
1 'polypeptide(L)'
;MSASSHKPIDFSEPHPNRPVSTYEELDFSSDLPPVDPWSSPSSAGGSSRFSQFSSFSPPRPTPSATFQAQSETKQTSTSNSSQKSTTGPALDVPLVLGVAVVDFNHLIGPTVEFAYPQSLQIAIQDDDSFSKLLPFLALPDGAHLVYPDALPLTNVPPGQTLFGISCNRQLAAAELLKRPSDVTRSMVQKAVVVIASQPVFGPIRDRLGVVTRAYFAQRDFTQTGILEDFYTSLETSLQGKSGEGTSLRELIHKFRHKTLILLKALMLQKRVMLFGYPVEMLCTYQYSLVSLMPGLLLNLRDSGAPELDYRTSRVRPTSLRSSDRSSLLRYMGLPLHLFGKDAFFQPYLPLQQIEMLKARSWLVGTTNQIVTQQKDARYDLLVNIENVSFEFTDPKLERLLSLTAADRKWMDDVVRAVEETWATLIIRFRGSDDDLRSRFEEYICACLSSIKYADFLAKGKQQDIAIVTSGSGAGGDGNVLAPFGEAWLMAFKITEAGKNWEQCTDPVLFDLCEPR
;
A
#
# COMPACT_ATOMS: atom_id res chain seq x y z
N MET A 1 54.51 -32.58 23.54
CA MET A 1 53.64 -33.75 23.47
C MET A 1 52.76 -33.77 24.69
N SER A 2 51.56 -33.26 24.60
CA SER A 2 50.45 -33.57 25.51
C SER A 2 49.13 -33.22 24.78
N ALA A 3 48.39 -34.26 24.49
CA ALA A 3 47.11 -34.20 23.81
C ALA A 3 46.03 -33.80 24.79
N SER A 4 45.31 -32.75 24.50
CA SER A 4 44.11 -32.31 25.21
C SER A 4 42.90 -32.98 24.60
N SER A 5 42.29 -33.88 25.37
CA SER A 5 41.06 -34.59 25.03
C SER A 5 39.83 -33.68 25.26
N HIS A 6 39.09 -33.35 24.21
CA HIS A 6 37.78 -32.74 24.33
C HIS A 6 36.72 -33.81 24.67
N LYS A 7 36.03 -33.67 25.80
CA LYS A 7 34.81 -34.43 26.14
C LYS A 7 33.60 -33.83 25.42
N PRO A 8 32.65 -34.68 24.97
CA PRO A 8 31.38 -34.17 24.39
C PRO A 8 30.51 -33.56 25.49
N ILE A 9 29.80 -32.50 25.14
CA ILE A 9 28.84 -31.78 26.01
C ILE A 9 27.52 -32.56 26.00
N ASP A 10 27.11 -33.00 27.20
CA ASP A 10 25.81 -33.65 27.45
C ASP A 10 24.71 -32.59 27.61
N PHE A 11 23.64 -32.68 26.81
CA PHE A 11 22.53 -31.73 26.77
C PHE A 11 21.33 -32.11 27.67
N SER A 12 21.52 -32.97 28.65
CA SER A 12 20.44 -33.55 29.46
C SER A 12 20.15 -32.87 30.80
N GLU A 13 20.76 -31.74 31.17
CA GLU A 13 20.42 -31.04 32.42
C GLU A 13 19.61 -29.78 32.18
N PRO A 14 18.51 -29.54 32.93
CA PRO A 14 17.67 -28.32 32.78
C PRO A 14 18.30 -27.13 33.48
N HIS A 15 18.61 -26.07 32.73
CA HIS A 15 19.02 -24.77 33.26
C HIS A 15 17.84 -24.04 33.94
N PRO A 16 17.99 -23.51 35.15
CA PRO A 16 16.91 -22.88 35.93
C PRO A 16 16.75 -21.37 35.65
N ASN A 17 16.70 -20.90 34.41
CA ASN A 17 16.34 -19.51 34.08
C ASN A 17 15.99 -19.37 32.59
N ARG A 18 14.89 -20.03 32.18
CA ARG A 18 14.13 -19.62 31.00
C ARG A 18 12.81 -19.06 31.46
N PRO A 19 12.41 -17.84 31.08
CA PRO A 19 11.04 -17.41 31.28
C PRO A 19 10.13 -18.28 30.40
N VAL A 20 9.29 -19.07 31.03
CA VAL A 20 8.19 -19.79 30.39
C VAL A 20 7.18 -18.73 29.98
N SER A 21 6.98 -18.56 28.69
CA SER A 21 5.86 -17.79 28.13
C SER A 21 4.58 -18.56 28.43
N THR A 22 3.91 -18.22 29.53
CA THR A 22 2.52 -18.60 29.79
C THR A 22 1.65 -17.71 28.93
N TYR A 23 1.13 -18.27 27.83
CA TYR A 23 -0.06 -17.71 27.19
C TYR A 23 -1.24 -17.96 28.13
N GLU A 24 -1.69 -16.92 28.85
CA GLU A 24 -3.01 -16.90 29.43
C GLU A 24 -4.02 -16.84 28.28
N GLU A 25 -4.77 -17.92 28.10
CA GLU A 25 -6.02 -17.93 27.35
C GLU A 25 -6.99 -16.95 28.01
N LEU A 26 -7.21 -15.80 27.39
CA LEU A 26 -8.34 -14.95 27.73
C LEU A 26 -9.61 -15.61 27.19
N ASP A 27 -10.30 -16.32 28.10
CA ASP A 27 -11.61 -16.89 27.87
C ASP A 27 -12.67 -15.77 27.80
N PHE A 28 -13.13 -15.45 26.59
CA PHE A 28 -14.24 -14.53 26.31
C PHE A 28 -15.57 -15.28 26.23
N SER A 29 -15.82 -16.19 27.13
CA SER A 29 -17.14 -16.83 27.28
C SER A 29 -17.74 -16.50 28.64
N SER A 30 -18.38 -15.34 28.77
CA SER A 30 -19.58 -15.15 29.62
C SER A 30 -20.04 -13.70 29.61
N ASP A 31 -21.37 -13.56 29.57
CA ASP A 31 -22.19 -12.41 29.94
C ASP A 31 -22.51 -11.38 28.81
N LEU A 32 -23.28 -11.87 27.82
CA LEU A 32 -24.31 -11.06 27.19
C LEU A 32 -25.65 -11.80 27.27
N PRO A 33 -26.75 -11.15 27.75
CA PRO A 33 -28.07 -11.78 27.83
C PRO A 33 -28.63 -12.02 26.42
N PRO A 34 -29.46 -13.06 26.23
CA PRO A 34 -30.04 -13.37 24.92
C PRO A 34 -31.03 -12.28 24.49
N VAL A 35 -30.81 -11.69 23.32
CA VAL A 35 -31.76 -10.77 22.67
C VAL A 35 -32.66 -11.61 21.76
N ASP A 36 -33.95 -11.68 22.08
CA ASP A 36 -34.98 -12.31 21.28
C ASP A 36 -35.24 -11.53 19.99
N PRO A 37 -35.28 -12.18 18.81
CA PRO A 37 -35.39 -11.48 17.51
C PRO A 37 -36.83 -11.13 17.10
N TRP A 38 -37.86 -11.27 17.94
CA TRP A 38 -39.25 -11.05 17.54
C TRP A 38 -40.05 -10.35 18.62
N SER A 39 -40.00 -9.01 18.69
CA SER A 39 -41.06 -8.23 19.33
C SER A 39 -41.19 -6.85 18.69
N SER A 40 -42.28 -6.66 17.99
CA SER A 40 -42.76 -5.38 17.48
C SER A 40 -43.22 -4.48 18.64
N PRO A 41 -42.98 -3.15 18.64
CA PRO A 41 -43.57 -2.29 19.65
C PRO A 41 -44.96 -1.85 19.25
N SER A 42 -45.93 -2.14 20.10
CA SER A 42 -47.29 -1.62 20.10
C SER A 42 -47.32 -0.17 20.63
N SER A 43 -48.18 0.60 20.02
CA SER A 43 -48.53 1.97 20.34
C SER A 43 -49.11 2.19 21.75
N ALA A 44 -48.68 3.21 22.46
CA ALA A 44 -49.49 3.91 23.43
C ALA A 44 -49.01 5.38 23.59
N GLY A 45 -49.93 6.28 23.51
CA GLY A 45 -49.85 7.71 23.34
C GLY A 45 -49.47 8.49 24.59
N GLY A 46 -49.18 9.77 24.33
CA GLY A 46 -48.95 10.82 25.33
C GLY A 46 -48.61 12.15 24.62
N SER A 47 -49.64 13.04 24.61
CA SER A 47 -49.62 14.37 24.01
C SER A 47 -48.69 15.32 24.77
N SER A 48 -48.01 16.23 24.09
CA SER A 48 -48.19 17.71 24.22
C SER A 48 -47.16 18.51 23.41
N ARG A 49 -47.74 19.33 22.51
CA ARG A 49 -47.46 20.76 22.24
C ARG A 49 -46.03 21.28 22.07
N PHE A 50 -45.74 21.79 20.93
CA PHE A 50 -45.47 23.15 20.48
C PHE A 50 -44.73 23.15 19.15
N SER A 51 -45.36 23.65 18.18
CA SER A 51 -45.35 24.80 17.27
C SER A 51 -44.27 24.81 16.21
N GLN A 52 -44.80 24.76 14.99
CA GLN A 52 -44.50 25.56 13.80
C GLN A 52 -43.04 25.96 13.52
N PHE A 53 -42.50 25.44 12.43
CA PHE A 53 -41.96 26.29 11.38
C PHE A 53 -42.06 25.60 10.01
N SER A 54 -42.47 26.42 9.06
CA SER A 54 -42.88 26.27 7.70
C SER A 54 -41.98 25.46 6.77
N SER A 55 -42.69 24.70 5.93
CA SER A 55 -42.30 24.08 4.67
C SER A 55 -41.70 25.04 3.64
N PHE A 56 -40.56 24.69 3.06
CA PHE A 56 -40.16 25.14 1.73
C PHE A 56 -39.92 23.91 0.84
N SER A 57 -40.82 23.77 -0.16
CA SER A 57 -40.64 22.84 -1.28
C SER A 57 -39.93 23.57 -2.43
N PRO A 58 -38.98 22.96 -3.14
CA PRO A 58 -38.44 23.52 -4.38
C PRO A 58 -39.39 23.24 -5.56
N PRO A 59 -39.46 24.13 -6.58
CA PRO A 59 -40.40 24.04 -7.69
C PRO A 59 -39.96 22.99 -8.73
N ARG A 60 -40.97 22.31 -9.29
CA ARG A 60 -40.87 21.45 -10.49
C ARG A 60 -40.56 22.29 -11.73
N PRO A 61 -39.77 21.82 -12.68
CA PRO A 61 -39.73 22.38 -14.01
C PRO A 61 -40.87 21.83 -14.89
N THR A 62 -41.56 22.74 -15.55
CA THR A 62 -42.57 22.51 -16.58
C THR A 62 -41.91 22.16 -17.93
N PRO A 63 -42.57 21.36 -18.77
CA PRO A 63 -42.08 21.03 -20.09
C PRO A 63 -42.51 22.06 -21.15
N SER A 64 -41.62 22.44 -22.04
CA SER A 64 -41.97 23.19 -23.24
C SER A 64 -41.16 22.78 -24.45
N ALA A 65 -41.96 22.37 -25.42
CA ALA A 65 -41.88 22.56 -26.86
C ALA A 65 -40.78 21.83 -27.66
N THR A 66 -41.30 20.85 -28.35
CA THR A 66 -40.90 20.23 -29.61
C THR A 66 -40.56 21.25 -30.70
N PHE A 67 -39.38 21.19 -31.30
CA PHE A 67 -39.18 21.64 -32.68
C PHE A 67 -38.53 20.54 -33.50
N GLN A 68 -39.26 20.06 -34.49
CA GLN A 68 -38.80 19.28 -35.63
C GLN A 68 -38.15 20.23 -36.63
N ALA A 69 -36.98 19.91 -37.14
CA ALA A 69 -36.54 20.39 -38.42
C ALA A 69 -35.63 19.37 -39.08
N GLN A 70 -35.93 19.19 -40.29
CA GLN A 70 -35.59 18.16 -41.27
C GLN A 70 -34.12 18.09 -41.67
N SER A 71 -33.80 16.88 -42.12
CA SER A 71 -32.66 16.43 -42.90
C SER A 71 -32.13 17.40 -43.98
N GLU A 72 -30.79 17.52 -44.05
CA GLU A 72 -30.09 17.58 -45.31
C GLU A 72 -28.67 17.00 -45.18
N THR A 73 -28.47 16.00 -46.03
CA THR A 73 -27.22 15.28 -46.31
C THR A 73 -26.24 16.20 -47.05
N LYS A 74 -25.03 16.37 -46.50
CA LYS A 74 -23.83 16.68 -47.34
C LYS A 74 -22.60 15.98 -46.77
N GLN A 75 -22.13 14.99 -47.49
CA GLN A 75 -20.83 14.39 -47.38
C GLN A 75 -19.77 15.43 -47.72
N THR A 76 -18.84 15.65 -46.79
CA THR A 76 -17.53 16.18 -47.12
C THR A 76 -16.50 15.48 -46.25
N SER A 77 -15.75 14.65 -46.90
CA SER A 77 -14.56 13.97 -46.39
C SER A 77 -13.49 15.01 -46.05
N THR A 78 -13.18 15.15 -44.78
CA THR A 78 -11.91 15.75 -44.32
C THR A 78 -11.31 14.80 -43.28
N SER A 79 -10.20 14.24 -43.70
CA SER A 79 -9.31 13.42 -42.92
C SER A 79 -8.74 14.24 -41.75
N ASN A 80 -9.31 14.05 -40.56
CA ASN A 80 -8.66 14.45 -39.30
C ASN A 80 -7.94 13.23 -38.75
N SER A 81 -6.64 13.20 -38.98
CA SER A 81 -5.72 12.36 -38.25
C SER A 81 -5.73 12.77 -36.77
N SER A 82 -6.61 12.19 -36.00
CA SER A 82 -6.49 12.16 -34.56
C SER A 82 -5.25 11.34 -34.21
N GLN A 83 -4.19 12.05 -33.81
CA GLN A 83 -3.06 11.43 -33.13
C GLN A 83 -3.61 10.67 -31.91
N LYS A 84 -3.76 9.36 -32.06
CA LYS A 84 -3.89 8.43 -30.94
C LYS A 84 -2.65 8.64 -30.09
N SER A 85 -2.85 9.15 -28.87
CA SER A 85 -1.87 9.03 -27.80
C SER A 85 -1.46 7.56 -27.72
N THR A 86 -0.22 7.26 -27.98
CA THR A 86 0.42 5.96 -27.80
C THR A 86 0.58 5.69 -26.30
N THR A 87 -0.52 5.47 -25.59
CA THR A 87 -0.55 4.49 -24.54
C THR A 87 -0.61 3.15 -25.27
N GLY A 88 0.44 2.34 -25.15
CA GLY A 88 0.42 0.96 -25.63
C GLY A 88 -0.87 0.27 -25.19
N PRO A 89 -1.35 -0.77 -25.91
CA PRO A 89 -2.60 -1.42 -25.59
C PRO A 89 -2.54 -1.82 -24.11
N ALA A 90 -3.37 -1.18 -23.28
CA ALA A 90 -3.67 -1.69 -21.96
C ALA A 90 -4.31 -3.05 -22.22
N LEU A 91 -3.55 -4.12 -22.05
CA LEU A 91 -4.09 -5.44 -21.95
C LEU A 91 -5.12 -5.35 -20.83
N ASP A 92 -6.33 -5.74 -21.13
CA ASP A 92 -7.48 -5.70 -20.20
C ASP A 92 -7.31 -6.85 -19.19
N VAL A 93 -6.31 -6.67 -18.29
CA VAL A 93 -5.97 -7.64 -17.27
C VAL A 93 -7.03 -7.54 -16.18
N PRO A 94 -7.71 -8.63 -15.83
CA PRO A 94 -8.70 -8.60 -14.76
C PRO A 94 -8.08 -8.12 -13.45
N LEU A 95 -8.85 -7.34 -12.70
CA LEU A 95 -8.39 -6.79 -11.44
C LEU A 95 -8.11 -7.90 -10.41
N VAL A 96 -8.99 -8.90 -10.33
CA VAL A 96 -8.81 -10.11 -9.51
C VAL A 96 -8.47 -11.28 -10.43
N LEU A 97 -7.32 -11.88 -10.20
CA LEU A 97 -6.83 -13.01 -11.00
C LEU A 97 -7.36 -14.35 -10.50
N GLY A 98 -7.64 -14.46 -9.20
CA GLY A 98 -8.23 -15.65 -8.62
C GLY A 98 -8.14 -15.74 -7.12
N VAL A 99 -8.63 -16.87 -6.62
CA VAL A 99 -8.61 -17.27 -5.20
C VAL A 99 -7.88 -18.59 -5.08
N ALA A 100 -7.01 -18.72 -4.06
CA ALA A 100 -6.29 -19.95 -3.75
C ALA A 100 -6.47 -20.33 -2.28
N VAL A 101 -6.34 -21.62 -1.97
CA VAL A 101 -6.24 -22.14 -0.60
C VAL A 101 -4.86 -22.73 -0.40
N VAL A 102 -4.21 -22.29 0.64
CA VAL A 102 -2.92 -22.81 1.09
C VAL A 102 -3.15 -23.61 2.36
N ASP A 103 -2.68 -24.85 2.36
CA ASP A 103 -2.71 -25.76 3.51
C ASP A 103 -1.32 -25.87 4.13
N PHE A 104 -1.27 -25.93 5.46
CA PHE A 104 -0.05 -26.25 6.17
C PHE A 104 0.04 -27.76 6.43
N ASN A 105 0.58 -28.49 5.45
CA ASN A 105 0.80 -29.92 5.59
C ASN A 105 2.06 -30.17 6.43
N HIS A 106 1.94 -31.03 7.46
CA HIS A 106 3.03 -31.27 8.42
C HIS A 106 4.15 -32.17 7.91
N LEU A 107 3.89 -32.89 6.82
CA LEU A 107 4.88 -33.82 6.24
C LEU A 107 5.73 -33.12 5.18
N ILE A 108 5.10 -32.27 4.37
CA ILE A 108 5.74 -31.64 3.21
C ILE A 108 5.85 -30.10 3.32
N GLY A 109 5.29 -29.50 4.39
CA GLY A 109 5.25 -28.06 4.58
C GLY A 109 4.01 -27.39 3.97
N PRO A 110 3.99 -26.05 3.87
CA PRO A 110 2.87 -25.32 3.31
C PRO A 110 2.78 -25.55 1.79
N THR A 111 1.57 -25.85 1.29
CA THR A 111 1.31 -26.14 -0.13
C THR A 111 0.02 -25.50 -0.60
N VAL A 112 -0.09 -25.22 -1.91
CA VAL A 112 -1.36 -24.80 -2.53
C VAL A 112 -2.23 -26.03 -2.75
N GLU A 113 -3.39 -26.08 -2.08
CA GLU A 113 -4.34 -27.19 -2.17
C GLU A 113 -5.38 -26.97 -3.26
N PHE A 114 -5.81 -25.72 -3.44
CA PHE A 114 -6.88 -25.35 -4.37
C PHE A 114 -6.57 -23.99 -4.99
N ALA A 115 -6.95 -23.79 -6.25
CA ALA A 115 -6.94 -22.50 -6.90
C ALA A 115 -8.08 -22.39 -7.94
N TYR A 116 -8.69 -21.22 -8.02
CA TYR A 116 -9.76 -20.91 -8.96
C TYR A 116 -9.59 -19.47 -9.48
N PRO A 117 -9.84 -19.18 -10.77
CA PRO A 117 -10.28 -20.09 -11.82
C PRO A 117 -9.19 -21.08 -12.28
N GLN A 118 -9.54 -21.99 -13.16
CA GLN A 118 -8.62 -23.02 -13.67
C GLN A 118 -7.35 -22.42 -14.30
N SER A 119 -7.43 -21.23 -14.89
CA SER A 119 -6.27 -20.50 -15.42
C SER A 119 -5.24 -20.18 -14.34
N LEU A 120 -5.67 -19.79 -13.13
CA LEU A 120 -4.78 -19.57 -12.00
C LEU A 120 -4.17 -20.87 -11.51
N GLN A 121 -4.96 -21.95 -11.46
CA GLN A 121 -4.46 -23.28 -11.05
C GLN A 121 -3.34 -23.76 -11.99
N ILE A 122 -3.55 -23.64 -13.29
CA ILE A 122 -2.53 -24.00 -14.30
C ILE A 122 -1.28 -23.13 -14.12
N ALA A 123 -1.46 -21.83 -13.97
CA ALA A 123 -0.32 -20.91 -13.81
C ALA A 123 0.52 -21.21 -12.56
N ILE A 124 -0.12 -21.60 -11.44
CA ILE A 124 0.60 -22.00 -10.22
C ILE A 124 1.33 -23.33 -10.45
N GLN A 125 0.76 -24.26 -11.20
CA GLN A 125 1.38 -25.57 -11.50
C GLN A 125 2.54 -25.45 -12.48
N ASP A 126 2.46 -24.54 -13.45
CA ASP A 126 3.48 -24.34 -14.47
C ASP A 126 4.68 -23.52 -13.95
N ASP A 127 4.49 -22.69 -12.92
CA ASP A 127 5.56 -21.89 -12.30
C ASP A 127 5.99 -22.51 -10.95
N ASP A 128 7.06 -23.29 -11.00
CA ASP A 128 7.64 -23.95 -9.83
C ASP A 128 8.12 -22.96 -8.76
N SER A 129 8.55 -21.77 -9.15
CA SER A 129 8.97 -20.71 -8.22
C SER A 129 7.77 -20.14 -7.47
N PHE A 130 6.68 -19.87 -8.17
CA PHE A 130 5.46 -19.34 -7.58
C PHE A 130 4.75 -20.36 -6.68
N SER A 131 4.65 -21.61 -7.14
CA SER A 131 4.02 -22.68 -6.36
C SER A 131 4.74 -22.94 -5.03
N LYS A 132 6.07 -22.78 -5.00
CA LYS A 132 6.88 -22.91 -3.79
C LYS A 132 6.87 -21.68 -2.90
N LEU A 133 6.75 -20.47 -3.47
CA LEU A 133 6.84 -19.22 -2.72
C LEU A 133 5.49 -18.81 -2.10
N LEU A 134 4.40 -18.93 -2.85
CA LEU A 134 3.06 -18.51 -2.42
C LEU A 134 2.66 -19.04 -1.03
N PRO A 135 2.92 -20.32 -0.69
CA PRO A 135 2.58 -20.85 0.62
C PRO A 135 3.29 -20.13 1.78
N PHE A 136 4.55 -19.76 1.61
CA PHE A 136 5.30 -19.04 2.65
C PHE A 136 4.90 -17.57 2.79
N LEU A 137 4.39 -16.97 1.71
CA LEU A 137 3.81 -15.63 1.76
C LEU A 137 2.43 -15.64 2.42
N ALA A 138 1.66 -16.72 2.24
CA ALA A 138 0.30 -16.84 2.75
C ALA A 138 0.24 -17.22 4.23
N LEU A 139 1.22 -17.95 4.74
CA LEU A 139 1.27 -18.50 6.10
C LEU A 139 2.60 -18.12 6.81
N PRO A 140 2.60 -17.81 8.13
CA PRO A 140 1.45 -17.95 9.04
C PRO A 140 0.41 -16.84 8.98
N ASP A 141 0.77 -15.57 8.63
CA ASP A 141 -0.11 -14.42 8.79
C ASP A 141 0.01 -13.39 7.66
N GLY A 142 0.47 -13.80 6.46
CA GLY A 142 0.62 -12.88 5.32
C GLY A 142 -0.71 -12.25 4.92
N ALA A 143 -0.99 -11.02 5.40
CA ALA A 143 -2.21 -10.30 5.06
C ALA A 143 -2.14 -9.72 3.64
N HIS A 144 -0.96 -9.24 3.23
CA HIS A 144 -0.70 -8.63 1.93
C HIS A 144 0.50 -9.30 1.28
N LEU A 145 0.32 -9.78 0.06
CA LEU A 145 1.35 -10.49 -0.71
C LEU A 145 1.77 -9.65 -1.93
N VAL A 146 3.04 -9.66 -2.22
CA VAL A 146 3.60 -9.16 -3.49
C VAL A 146 4.50 -10.23 -4.08
N TYR A 147 4.24 -10.60 -5.31
CA TYR A 147 5.04 -11.57 -6.05
C TYR A 147 5.90 -10.84 -7.08
N PRO A 148 7.24 -10.97 -7.01
CA PRO A 148 8.15 -10.18 -7.83
C PRO A 148 8.22 -10.63 -9.29
N ASP A 149 8.04 -11.92 -9.57
CA ASP A 149 8.13 -12.46 -10.92
C ASP A 149 6.78 -12.54 -11.61
N ALA A 150 6.80 -12.55 -12.93
CA ALA A 150 5.58 -12.67 -13.71
C ALA A 150 5.00 -14.07 -13.59
N LEU A 151 3.73 -14.13 -13.23
CA LEU A 151 2.95 -15.36 -13.36
C LEU A 151 2.63 -15.54 -14.85
N PRO A 152 2.88 -16.70 -15.45
CA PRO A 152 2.52 -16.96 -16.84
C PRO A 152 1.02 -17.22 -16.98
N LEU A 153 0.19 -16.28 -16.55
CA LEU A 153 -1.23 -16.28 -16.79
C LEU A 153 -1.51 -15.81 -18.21
N THR A 154 -2.44 -16.43 -18.88
CA THR A 154 -2.81 -16.13 -20.29
C THR A 154 -3.19 -14.66 -20.50
N ASN A 155 -3.65 -13.96 -19.47
CA ASN A 155 -4.11 -12.57 -19.53
C ASN A 155 -3.22 -11.58 -18.78
N VAL A 156 -2.06 -12.01 -18.26
CA VAL A 156 -1.12 -11.14 -17.52
C VAL A 156 0.17 -11.03 -18.30
N PRO A 157 0.64 -9.82 -18.62
CA PRO A 157 1.93 -9.64 -19.30
C PRO A 157 3.06 -10.18 -18.42
N PRO A 158 4.08 -10.82 -19.00
CA PRO A 158 5.27 -11.21 -18.26
C PRO A 158 5.97 -9.99 -17.64
N GLY A 159 6.54 -10.15 -16.45
CA GLY A 159 7.25 -9.07 -15.76
C GLY A 159 6.36 -8.10 -14.98
N GLN A 160 5.17 -8.49 -14.58
CA GLN A 160 4.27 -7.67 -13.77
C GLN A 160 4.25 -8.14 -12.32
N THR A 161 4.27 -7.20 -11.37
CA THR A 161 4.02 -7.47 -9.95
C THR A 161 2.58 -7.89 -9.73
N LEU A 162 2.38 -8.99 -9.01
CA LEU A 162 1.07 -9.43 -8.54
C LEU A 162 0.92 -9.08 -7.07
N PHE A 163 -0.32 -8.82 -6.66
CA PHE A 163 -0.68 -8.42 -5.31
C PHE A 163 -1.61 -9.46 -4.71
N GLY A 164 -1.27 -9.96 -3.53
CA GLY A 164 -2.10 -10.91 -2.83
C GLY A 164 -2.54 -10.40 -1.47
N ILE A 165 -3.69 -10.85 -1.02
CA ILE A 165 -4.16 -10.71 0.35
C ILE A 165 -4.56 -12.08 0.87
N SER A 166 -4.05 -12.44 2.06
CA SER A 166 -4.25 -13.73 2.70
C SER A 166 -5.04 -13.56 3.99
N CYS A 167 -5.95 -14.50 4.25
CA CYS A 167 -6.64 -14.65 5.53
C CYS A 167 -6.47 -16.08 6.01
N ASN A 168 -5.68 -16.28 7.06
CA ASN A 168 -5.48 -17.60 7.64
C ASN A 168 -6.40 -17.85 8.83
N ARG A 169 -6.70 -19.13 9.08
CA ARG A 169 -7.42 -19.60 10.24
C ARG A 169 -6.94 -21.00 10.65
N GLN A 170 -7.29 -21.35 11.87
CA GLN A 170 -7.06 -22.67 12.44
C GLN A 170 -8.38 -23.28 12.89
N LEU A 171 -8.47 -24.61 12.78
CA LEU A 171 -9.60 -25.42 13.24
C LEU A 171 -9.06 -26.67 13.91
N ALA A 172 -9.68 -27.09 15.02
CA ALA A 172 -9.32 -28.34 15.65
C ALA A 172 -9.66 -29.53 14.71
N ALA A 173 -8.70 -30.43 14.50
CA ALA A 173 -8.91 -31.58 13.62
C ALA A 173 -10.08 -32.49 14.05
N ALA A 174 -10.42 -32.47 15.34
CA ALA A 174 -11.57 -33.19 15.89
C ALA A 174 -12.93 -32.59 15.44
N GLU A 175 -12.95 -31.33 15.00
CA GLU A 175 -14.18 -30.65 14.53
C GLU A 175 -14.48 -30.92 13.06
N LEU A 176 -13.53 -31.50 12.30
CA LEU A 176 -13.71 -31.80 10.90
C LEU A 176 -14.77 -32.89 10.68
N LEU A 177 -15.71 -32.65 9.79
CA LEU A 177 -16.70 -33.65 9.33
C LEU A 177 -16.04 -34.75 8.49
N LYS A 178 -15.07 -34.35 7.65
CA LYS A 178 -14.21 -35.26 6.89
C LYS A 178 -12.76 -34.96 7.26
N ARG A 179 -12.14 -35.92 7.91
CA ARG A 179 -10.71 -35.83 8.26
C ARG A 179 -9.88 -36.53 7.21
N PRO A 180 -9.07 -35.80 6.42
CA PRO A 180 -8.10 -36.39 5.51
C PRO A 180 -7.10 -37.29 6.28
N SER A 181 -6.60 -38.35 5.62
CA SER A 181 -5.69 -39.33 6.23
C SER A 181 -4.33 -38.76 6.63
N ASP A 182 -3.93 -37.64 6.02
CA ASP A 182 -2.68 -36.93 6.26
C ASP A 182 -2.74 -35.93 7.45
N VAL A 183 -3.93 -35.67 7.97
CA VAL A 183 -4.12 -34.83 9.16
C VAL A 183 -3.78 -35.61 10.43
N THR A 184 -2.53 -35.52 10.84
CA THR A 184 -1.99 -36.21 12.04
C THR A 184 -2.00 -35.34 13.29
N ARG A 185 -2.08 -34.00 13.17
CA ARG A 185 -2.09 -33.05 14.28
C ARG A 185 -3.50 -32.75 14.79
N SER A 186 -3.53 -32.11 15.99
CA SER A 186 -4.75 -31.67 16.64
C SER A 186 -5.39 -30.44 15.96
N MET A 187 -4.59 -29.65 15.21
CA MET A 187 -5.05 -28.43 14.54
C MET A 187 -4.76 -28.48 13.04
N VAL A 188 -5.70 -27.99 12.24
CA VAL A 188 -5.56 -27.74 10.79
C VAL A 188 -5.45 -26.26 10.59
N GLN A 189 -4.45 -25.81 9.85
CA GLN A 189 -4.23 -24.41 9.51
C GLN A 189 -4.28 -24.24 7.99
N LYS A 190 -5.18 -23.37 7.53
CA LYS A 190 -5.28 -23.02 6.11
C LYS A 190 -5.38 -21.51 5.93
N ALA A 191 -4.96 -21.03 4.77
CA ALA A 191 -5.13 -19.65 4.34
C ALA A 191 -5.92 -19.58 3.04
N VAL A 192 -6.89 -18.66 2.97
CA VAL A 192 -7.54 -18.27 1.73
C VAL A 192 -6.85 -17.03 1.21
N VAL A 193 -6.41 -17.07 -0.04
CA VAL A 193 -5.61 -16.02 -0.69
C VAL A 193 -6.35 -15.49 -1.90
N VAL A 194 -6.49 -14.17 -2.01
CA VAL A 194 -6.94 -13.50 -3.25
C VAL A 194 -5.73 -12.90 -3.94
N ILE A 195 -5.59 -13.17 -5.24
CA ILE A 195 -4.51 -12.64 -6.07
C ILE A 195 -5.11 -11.61 -7.04
N ALA A 196 -4.49 -10.43 -7.11
CA ALA A 196 -4.93 -9.28 -7.88
C ALA A 196 -3.78 -8.67 -8.69
N SER A 197 -4.13 -7.96 -9.76
CA SER A 197 -3.18 -7.21 -10.60
C SER A 197 -2.85 -5.81 -10.05
N GLN A 198 -3.60 -5.36 -9.04
CA GLN A 198 -3.42 -4.06 -8.38
C GLN A 198 -3.64 -4.20 -6.85
N PRO A 199 -3.06 -3.31 -6.03
CA PRO A 199 -3.17 -3.37 -4.56
C PRO A 199 -4.52 -2.84 -4.04
N VAL A 200 -5.62 -3.51 -4.38
CA VAL A 200 -7.00 -3.15 -4.01
C VAL A 200 -7.47 -3.87 -2.74
N PHE A 201 -6.73 -3.78 -1.68
CA PHE A 201 -6.92 -4.61 -0.49
C PHE A 201 -8.14 -4.25 0.35
N GLY A 202 -8.52 -2.96 0.46
CA GLY A 202 -9.62 -2.52 1.33
C GLY A 202 -10.93 -3.24 1.05
N PRO A 203 -11.48 -3.18 -0.17
CA PRO A 203 -12.73 -3.87 -0.52
C PRO A 203 -12.66 -5.40 -0.42
N ILE A 204 -11.45 -5.97 -0.52
CA ILE A 204 -11.25 -7.43 -0.47
C ILE A 204 -11.16 -7.92 0.96
N ARG A 205 -10.46 -7.19 1.85
CA ARG A 205 -10.13 -7.60 3.22
C ARG A 205 -11.35 -8.08 4.02
N ASP A 206 -12.36 -7.22 4.12
CA ASP A 206 -13.55 -7.50 4.94
C ASP A 206 -14.31 -8.71 4.43
N ARG A 207 -14.47 -8.80 3.11
CA ARG A 207 -15.15 -9.92 2.44
C ARG A 207 -14.35 -11.21 2.59
N LEU A 208 -13.04 -11.16 2.39
CA LEU A 208 -12.16 -12.31 2.55
C LEU A 208 -12.25 -12.88 3.97
N GLY A 209 -12.24 -12.01 4.99
CA GLY A 209 -12.41 -12.43 6.38
C GLY A 209 -13.73 -13.14 6.64
N VAL A 210 -14.84 -12.65 6.05
CA VAL A 210 -16.17 -13.29 6.16
C VAL A 210 -16.19 -14.63 5.45
N VAL A 211 -15.73 -14.69 4.20
CA VAL A 211 -15.75 -15.93 3.39
C VAL A 211 -14.82 -16.99 3.98
N THR A 212 -13.63 -16.61 4.45
CA THR A 212 -12.73 -17.54 5.13
C THR A 212 -13.39 -18.14 6.38
N ARG A 213 -14.10 -17.31 7.16
CA ARG A 213 -14.85 -17.78 8.32
C ARG A 213 -15.94 -18.76 7.93
N ALA A 214 -16.71 -18.47 6.87
CA ALA A 214 -17.77 -19.34 6.38
C ALA A 214 -17.20 -20.65 5.79
N TYR A 215 -16.08 -20.60 5.07
CA TYR A 215 -15.37 -21.78 4.57
C TYR A 215 -14.93 -22.71 5.71
N PHE A 216 -14.39 -22.18 6.79
CA PHE A 216 -14.02 -22.96 7.98
C PHE A 216 -15.25 -23.48 8.74
N ALA A 217 -16.35 -22.74 8.78
CA ALA A 217 -17.60 -23.16 9.44
C ALA A 217 -18.26 -24.37 8.77
N GLN A 218 -17.97 -24.65 7.50
CA GLN A 218 -18.42 -25.87 6.82
C GLN A 218 -17.81 -27.14 7.43
N ARG A 219 -16.64 -27.06 8.07
CA ARG A 219 -15.90 -28.21 8.64
C ARG A 219 -15.59 -29.33 7.64
N ASP A 220 -15.76 -29.05 6.35
CA ASP A 220 -15.46 -29.92 5.19
C ASP A 220 -14.75 -29.06 4.14
N PHE A 221 -13.44 -29.13 4.11
CA PHE A 221 -12.62 -28.34 3.18
C PHE A 221 -12.66 -28.82 1.73
N THR A 222 -13.35 -29.94 1.45
CA THR A 222 -13.60 -30.38 0.07
C THR A 222 -14.71 -29.58 -0.62
N GLN A 223 -15.48 -28.78 0.14
CA GLN A 223 -16.56 -27.94 -0.37
C GLN A 223 -16.01 -26.56 -0.76
N THR A 224 -15.55 -26.40 -2.00
CA THR A 224 -14.90 -25.18 -2.50
C THR A 224 -15.83 -24.18 -3.15
N GLY A 225 -17.10 -24.54 -3.40
CA GLY A 225 -18.08 -23.70 -4.11
C GLY A 225 -18.23 -22.29 -3.56
N ILE A 226 -18.14 -22.12 -2.22
CA ILE A 226 -18.18 -20.79 -1.59
C ILE A 226 -17.01 -19.88 -2.01
N LEU A 227 -15.85 -20.44 -2.37
CA LEU A 227 -14.67 -19.69 -2.83
C LEU A 227 -14.82 -19.30 -4.31
N GLU A 228 -15.46 -20.14 -5.12
CA GLU A 228 -15.77 -19.88 -6.52
C GLU A 228 -16.83 -18.77 -6.65
N ASP A 229 -17.90 -18.84 -5.84
CA ASP A 229 -18.92 -17.78 -5.73
C ASP A 229 -18.30 -16.46 -5.25
N PHE A 230 -17.37 -16.54 -4.31
CA PHE A 230 -16.65 -15.37 -3.81
C PHE A 230 -15.84 -14.70 -4.92
N TYR A 231 -15.06 -15.45 -5.69
CA TYR A 231 -14.30 -14.92 -6.82
C TYR A 231 -15.23 -14.19 -7.81
N THR A 232 -16.32 -14.83 -8.22
CA THR A 232 -17.29 -14.24 -9.15
C THR A 232 -17.91 -12.95 -8.60
N SER A 233 -18.21 -12.93 -7.31
CA SER A 233 -18.72 -11.74 -6.59
C SER A 233 -17.67 -10.60 -6.53
N LEU A 234 -16.40 -10.91 -6.35
CA LEU A 234 -15.32 -9.90 -6.34
C LEU A 234 -15.17 -9.25 -7.72
N GLU A 235 -15.13 -10.05 -8.78
CA GLU A 235 -14.96 -9.55 -10.14
C GLU A 235 -16.05 -8.53 -10.50
N THR A 236 -17.31 -8.82 -10.17
CA THR A 236 -18.43 -7.91 -10.44
C THR A 236 -18.42 -6.66 -9.55
N SER A 237 -18.03 -6.78 -8.30
CA SER A 237 -18.15 -5.69 -7.31
C SER A 237 -16.99 -4.68 -7.32
N LEU A 238 -15.83 -5.06 -7.84
CA LEU A 238 -14.63 -4.22 -7.89
C LEU A 238 -14.54 -3.41 -9.18
N GLN A 239 -15.37 -3.69 -10.18
CA GLN A 239 -15.44 -2.89 -11.40
C GLN A 239 -15.75 -1.42 -11.05
N GLY A 240 -14.80 -0.52 -11.31
CA GLY A 240 -14.94 0.92 -11.09
C GLY A 240 -14.66 1.41 -9.67
N LYS A 241 -14.21 0.57 -8.75
CA LYS A 241 -13.81 0.99 -7.41
C LYS A 241 -12.29 0.89 -7.25
N SER A 242 -11.62 2.02 -7.27
CA SER A 242 -10.26 2.14 -6.71
C SER A 242 -10.37 2.20 -5.18
N GLY A 243 -10.56 1.06 -4.56
CA GLY A 243 -10.62 0.96 -3.09
C GLY A 243 -9.22 0.87 -2.52
N GLU A 244 -8.72 1.96 -1.97
CA GLU A 244 -7.44 2.01 -1.32
C GLU A 244 -7.54 1.30 0.04
N GLY A 245 -6.89 0.15 0.18
CA GLY A 245 -6.78 -0.60 1.45
C GLY A 245 -5.70 -0.03 2.37
N THR A 246 -5.58 1.29 2.42
CA THR A 246 -4.63 2.01 3.26
C THR A 246 -5.32 2.57 4.49
N SER A 247 -4.58 2.71 5.58
CA SER A 247 -5.00 3.39 6.80
C SER A 247 -3.99 4.48 7.15
N LEU A 248 -4.13 5.64 6.49
CA LEU A 248 -3.24 6.78 6.73
C LEU A 248 -3.40 7.33 8.14
N ARG A 249 -4.61 7.32 8.65
CA ARG A 249 -4.88 7.75 10.03
C ARG A 249 -4.11 6.90 11.03
N GLU A 250 -4.11 5.58 10.87
CA GLU A 250 -3.34 4.67 11.74
C GLU A 250 -1.84 4.88 11.61
N LEU A 251 -1.33 5.07 10.38
CA LEU A 251 0.07 5.36 10.14
C LEU A 251 0.49 6.64 10.88
N ILE A 252 -0.27 7.73 10.73
CA ILE A 252 0.02 9.02 11.37
C ILE A 252 -0.14 8.92 12.88
N HIS A 253 -1.21 8.27 13.38
CA HIS A 253 -1.42 8.07 14.81
C HIS A 253 -0.25 7.29 15.44
N LYS A 254 0.20 6.22 14.80
CA LYS A 254 1.29 5.35 15.30
C LYS A 254 2.66 6.02 15.22
N PHE A 255 3.03 6.56 14.06
CA PHE A 255 4.39 7.06 13.80
C PHE A 255 4.56 8.56 14.01
N ARG A 256 3.46 9.32 14.07
CA ARG A 256 3.47 10.77 14.29
C ARG A 256 4.46 11.48 13.34
N HIS A 257 5.36 12.30 13.86
CA HIS A 257 6.42 13.00 13.10
C HIS A 257 7.36 12.04 12.35
N LYS A 258 7.55 10.83 12.85
CA LYS A 258 8.40 9.83 12.20
C LYS A 258 7.85 9.38 10.85
N THR A 259 6.56 9.57 10.57
CA THR A 259 5.96 9.33 9.24
C THR A 259 6.66 10.16 8.17
N LEU A 260 6.96 11.43 8.43
CA LEU A 260 7.67 12.27 7.47
C LEU A 260 9.13 11.83 7.29
N ILE A 261 9.78 11.31 8.34
CA ILE A 261 11.12 10.72 8.24
C ILE A 261 11.10 9.50 7.32
N LEU A 262 10.08 8.63 7.44
CA LEU A 262 9.91 7.47 6.56
C LEU A 262 9.70 7.90 5.10
N LEU A 263 8.85 8.89 4.86
CA LEU A 263 8.62 9.42 3.51
C LEU A 263 9.91 10.01 2.92
N LYS A 264 10.66 10.79 3.70
CA LYS A 264 11.96 11.33 3.28
C LYS A 264 12.99 10.23 2.98
N ALA A 265 13.03 9.16 3.77
CA ALA A 265 13.89 8.00 3.54
C ALA A 265 13.50 7.26 2.25
N LEU A 266 12.20 7.09 2.01
CA LEU A 266 11.65 6.48 0.79
C LEU A 266 12.03 7.30 -0.46
N MET A 267 11.88 8.62 -0.41
CA MET A 267 12.28 9.52 -1.52
C MET A 267 13.78 9.46 -1.81
N LEU A 268 14.62 9.24 -0.79
CA LEU A 268 16.06 9.02 -0.99
C LEU A 268 16.41 7.62 -1.47
N GLN A 269 15.42 6.78 -1.75
CA GLN A 269 15.62 5.38 -2.18
C GLN A 269 16.56 4.63 -1.22
N LYS A 270 16.31 4.74 0.10
CA LYS A 270 17.07 4.02 1.13
C LYS A 270 16.52 2.62 1.35
N ARG A 271 17.37 1.73 1.89
CA ARG A 271 16.99 0.38 2.30
C ARG A 271 16.27 0.46 3.64
N VAL A 272 14.92 0.46 3.58
CA VAL A 272 14.05 0.59 4.75
C VAL A 272 13.41 -0.73 5.09
N MET A 273 13.66 -1.25 6.28
CA MET A 273 13.07 -2.48 6.80
C MET A 273 12.11 -2.16 7.95
N LEU A 274 10.86 -2.60 7.82
CA LEU A 274 9.92 -2.62 8.93
C LEU A 274 9.94 -4.01 9.58
N PHE A 275 9.92 -4.05 10.90
CA PHE A 275 9.98 -5.28 11.68
C PHE A 275 8.95 -5.28 12.81
N GLY A 276 8.26 -6.38 13.03
CA GLY A 276 7.34 -6.59 14.16
C GLY A 276 6.01 -7.21 13.78
N TYR A 277 5.15 -7.38 14.77
CA TYR A 277 3.83 -7.96 14.67
C TYR A 277 2.73 -6.92 14.94
N PRO A 278 1.48 -7.18 14.49
CA PRO A 278 1.07 -8.26 13.58
C PRO A 278 1.43 -7.96 12.11
N VAL A 279 1.53 -9.00 11.29
CA VAL A 279 1.87 -8.90 9.85
C VAL A 279 0.90 -7.99 9.09
N GLU A 280 -0.38 -8.03 9.43
CA GLU A 280 -1.39 -7.16 8.83
C GLU A 280 -1.02 -5.68 8.99
N MET A 281 -0.66 -5.26 10.19
CA MET A 281 -0.26 -3.87 10.46
C MET A 281 1.08 -3.53 9.81
N LEU A 282 2.02 -4.48 9.81
CA LEU A 282 3.32 -4.36 9.13
C LEU A 282 3.12 -4.02 7.65
N CYS A 283 2.26 -4.75 6.95
CA CYS A 283 1.94 -4.52 5.54
C CYS A 283 1.12 -3.24 5.34
N THR A 284 0.11 -2.99 6.19
CA THR A 284 -0.76 -1.82 6.10
C THR A 284 0.04 -0.52 6.24
N TYR A 285 0.99 -0.44 7.17
CA TYR A 285 1.83 0.75 7.33
C TYR A 285 2.69 1.02 6.09
N GLN A 286 3.21 0.00 5.44
CA GLN A 286 4.02 0.15 4.23
C GLN A 286 3.18 0.61 3.05
N TYR A 287 2.01 0.00 2.79
CA TYR A 287 1.10 0.46 1.76
C TYR A 287 0.59 1.88 2.02
N SER A 288 0.30 2.21 3.28
CA SER A 288 -0.07 3.56 3.69
C SER A 288 1.06 4.55 3.44
N LEU A 289 2.30 4.20 3.76
CA LEU A 289 3.48 5.04 3.49
C LEU A 289 3.66 5.28 1.97
N VAL A 290 3.54 4.22 1.16
CA VAL A 290 3.64 4.33 -0.31
C VAL A 290 2.52 5.20 -0.87
N SER A 291 1.31 5.15 -0.30
CA SER A 291 0.16 5.94 -0.75
C SER A 291 0.27 7.44 -0.43
N LEU A 292 1.21 7.84 0.44
CA LEU A 292 1.52 9.26 0.67
C LEU A 292 2.20 9.92 -0.54
N MET A 293 2.85 9.12 -1.39
CA MET A 293 3.42 9.60 -2.65
C MET A 293 2.31 9.65 -3.71
N PRO A 294 1.96 10.84 -4.25
CA PRO A 294 0.84 10.99 -5.18
C PRO A 294 0.97 10.07 -6.39
N GLY A 295 -0.05 9.25 -6.60
CA GLY A 295 -0.16 8.33 -7.72
C GLY A 295 0.74 7.07 -7.65
N LEU A 296 1.59 6.91 -6.64
CA LEU A 296 2.53 5.79 -6.58
C LEU A 296 1.84 4.45 -6.35
N LEU A 297 0.85 4.39 -5.46
CA LEU A 297 0.15 3.15 -5.12
C LEU A 297 -0.45 2.44 -6.34
N LEU A 298 -0.98 3.20 -7.32
CA LEU A 298 -1.53 2.67 -8.56
C LEU A 298 -0.47 2.42 -9.65
N ASN A 299 0.80 2.70 -9.36
CA ASN A 299 1.92 2.56 -10.28
C ASN A 299 3.02 1.64 -9.73
N LEU A 300 2.62 0.58 -9.02
CA LEU A 300 3.53 -0.41 -8.43
C LEU A 300 3.78 -1.63 -9.35
N ARG A 301 3.55 -1.48 -10.65
CA ARG A 301 3.54 -2.59 -11.61
C ARG A 301 4.80 -3.45 -11.59
N ASP A 302 5.98 -2.81 -11.45
CA ASP A 302 7.28 -3.49 -11.46
C ASP A 302 7.94 -3.48 -10.08
N SER A 303 7.20 -3.11 -9.03
CA SER A 303 7.78 -2.86 -7.71
C SER A 303 8.17 -4.12 -6.94
N GLY A 304 7.69 -5.30 -7.36
CA GLY A 304 8.00 -6.57 -6.70
C GLY A 304 9.25 -7.27 -7.23
N ALA A 305 9.84 -6.80 -8.33
CA ALA A 305 10.99 -7.43 -8.95
C ALA A 305 12.05 -6.40 -9.36
N PRO A 306 13.20 -6.34 -8.67
CA PRO A 306 14.24 -5.33 -8.93
C PRO A 306 14.91 -5.47 -10.29
N GLU A 307 14.80 -6.64 -10.93
CA GLU A 307 15.38 -6.91 -12.26
C GLU A 307 14.46 -6.52 -13.41
N LEU A 308 13.17 -6.36 -13.13
CA LEU A 308 12.12 -6.10 -14.11
C LEU A 308 11.74 -4.61 -14.14
N ASP A 309 12.56 -3.80 -14.74
CA ASP A 309 12.18 -2.41 -15.07
C ASP A 309 12.01 -2.25 -16.58
N TYR A 310 10.83 -2.60 -17.08
CA TYR A 310 10.45 -2.44 -18.49
C TYR A 310 9.78 -1.09 -18.79
N ARG A 311 9.71 -0.19 -17.81
CA ARG A 311 9.09 1.11 -18.00
C ARG A 311 9.91 1.93 -18.97
N THR A 312 9.27 2.31 -20.07
CA THR A 312 9.83 3.31 -20.97
C THR A 312 10.10 4.59 -20.21
N SER A 313 11.25 5.23 -20.45
CA SER A 313 11.55 6.52 -19.85
C SER A 313 10.38 7.48 -20.10
N ARG A 314 9.87 8.09 -19.05
CA ARG A 314 8.77 9.05 -19.17
C ARG A 314 9.26 10.26 -19.93
N VAL A 315 8.51 10.63 -20.96
CA VAL A 315 8.77 11.85 -21.72
C VAL A 315 8.02 12.99 -21.02
N ARG A 316 8.65 14.17 -20.97
CA ARG A 316 8.00 15.39 -20.46
C ARG A 316 6.70 15.63 -21.22
N PRO A 317 5.57 15.83 -20.51
CA PRO A 317 4.31 16.16 -21.17
C PRO A 317 4.40 17.55 -21.81
N THR A 318 3.88 17.67 -23.02
CA THR A 318 3.88 18.93 -23.81
C THR A 318 2.60 19.74 -23.62
N SER A 319 1.60 19.17 -22.96
CA SER A 319 0.31 19.82 -22.71
C SER A 319 -0.22 19.51 -21.32
N LEU A 320 -0.81 20.52 -20.69
CA LEU A 320 -1.46 20.42 -19.38
C LEU A 320 -2.96 20.55 -19.53
N ARG A 321 -3.71 19.59 -18.99
CA ARG A 321 -5.15 19.69 -18.79
C ARG A 321 -5.42 20.00 -17.31
N SER A 322 -5.65 21.26 -16.98
CA SER A 322 -5.82 21.71 -15.59
C SER A 322 -7.01 21.10 -14.86
N SER A 323 -8.03 20.64 -15.58
CA SER A 323 -9.20 19.95 -15.04
C SER A 323 -8.99 18.44 -14.78
N ASP A 324 -7.87 17.87 -15.26
CA ASP A 324 -7.53 16.46 -15.11
C ASP A 324 -6.35 16.31 -14.14
N ARG A 325 -6.64 15.80 -12.93
CA ARG A 325 -5.63 15.55 -11.91
C ARG A 325 -4.49 14.65 -12.41
N SER A 326 -4.78 13.65 -13.22
CA SER A 326 -3.75 12.75 -13.76
C SER A 326 -2.82 13.48 -14.71
N SER A 327 -3.34 14.43 -15.51
CA SER A 327 -2.55 15.30 -16.36
C SER A 327 -1.67 16.23 -15.54
N LEU A 328 -2.21 16.81 -14.46
CA LEU A 328 -1.46 17.67 -13.55
C LEU A 328 -0.30 16.91 -12.89
N LEU A 329 -0.58 15.75 -12.28
CA LEU A 329 0.45 14.92 -11.64
C LEU A 329 1.57 14.53 -12.62
N ARG A 330 1.23 14.14 -13.85
CA ARG A 330 2.23 13.84 -14.89
C ARG A 330 3.07 15.05 -15.25
N TYR A 331 2.46 16.23 -15.34
CA TYR A 331 3.18 17.46 -15.62
C TYR A 331 4.17 17.83 -14.51
N MET A 332 3.82 17.49 -13.27
CA MET A 332 4.68 17.63 -12.10
C MET A 332 5.73 16.51 -11.97
N GLY A 333 5.78 15.56 -12.92
CA GLY A 333 6.70 14.42 -12.89
C GLY A 333 6.33 13.34 -11.85
N LEU A 334 5.06 13.32 -11.42
CA LEU A 334 4.55 12.35 -10.44
C LEU A 334 3.81 11.18 -11.13
N PRO A 335 3.74 10.02 -10.45
CA PRO A 335 4.46 9.64 -9.24
C PRO A 335 5.98 9.55 -9.45
N LEU A 336 6.75 9.79 -8.40
CA LEU A 336 8.19 9.57 -8.45
C LEU A 336 8.49 8.08 -8.72
N HIS A 337 9.51 7.81 -9.53
CA HIS A 337 9.95 6.46 -9.86
C HIS A 337 10.84 5.89 -8.74
N LEU A 338 10.23 5.55 -7.60
CA LEU A 338 10.95 5.11 -6.40
C LEU A 338 11.37 3.64 -6.48
N PHE A 339 10.53 2.78 -7.06
CA PHE A 339 10.78 1.36 -7.27
C PHE A 339 11.00 1.10 -8.76
N GLY A 340 12.23 1.15 -9.19
CA GLY A 340 12.68 0.93 -10.55
C GLY A 340 13.74 -0.16 -10.59
N LYS A 341 14.61 -0.08 -11.58
CA LYS A 341 15.73 -1.01 -11.71
C LYS A 341 16.55 -1.04 -10.41
N ASP A 342 16.80 -2.25 -9.91
CA ASP A 342 17.57 -2.49 -8.70
C ASP A 342 16.95 -1.89 -7.42
N ALA A 343 15.61 -1.70 -7.44
CA ALA A 343 14.82 -1.22 -6.32
C ALA A 343 13.48 -1.95 -6.27
N PHE A 344 13.02 -2.38 -5.08
CA PHE A 344 11.77 -3.12 -4.96
C PHE A 344 10.98 -2.79 -3.70
N PHE A 345 9.72 -3.20 -3.70
CA PHE A 345 8.78 -3.10 -2.59
C PHE A 345 8.19 -4.47 -2.29
N GLN A 346 8.44 -4.99 -1.09
CA GLN A 346 7.94 -6.28 -0.62
C GLN A 346 7.40 -6.13 0.79
N PRO A 347 6.08 -5.94 0.99
CA PRO A 347 5.48 -5.67 2.30
C PRO A 347 5.70 -6.77 3.34
N TYR A 348 5.83 -8.01 2.89
CA TYR A 348 6.22 -9.14 3.72
C TYR A 348 7.26 -9.99 3.00
N LEU A 349 8.48 -10.03 3.55
CA LEU A 349 9.61 -10.77 3.01
C LEU A 349 9.84 -12.03 3.85
N PRO A 350 9.53 -13.22 3.33
CA PRO A 350 9.86 -14.49 3.97
C PRO A 350 11.35 -14.82 3.78
N LEU A 351 11.87 -15.77 4.58
CA LEU A 351 13.27 -16.20 4.50
C LEU A 351 13.68 -16.67 3.09
N GLN A 352 12.74 -17.25 2.34
CA GLN A 352 12.97 -17.76 0.98
C GLN A 352 13.36 -16.67 -0.02
N GLN A 353 13.02 -15.41 0.26
CA GLN A 353 13.32 -14.25 -0.59
C GLN A 353 14.47 -13.38 -0.06
N ILE A 354 15.23 -13.84 0.90
CA ILE A 354 16.29 -13.05 1.56
C ILE A 354 17.36 -12.54 0.56
N GLU A 355 17.58 -13.25 -0.52
CA GLU A 355 18.52 -12.87 -1.59
C GLU A 355 18.14 -11.55 -2.29
N MET A 356 16.85 -11.20 -2.30
CA MET A 356 16.38 -9.94 -2.87
C MET A 356 16.94 -8.70 -2.14
N LEU A 357 17.33 -8.85 -0.87
CA LEU A 357 17.91 -7.75 -0.08
C LEU A 357 19.28 -7.30 -0.59
N LYS A 358 19.86 -7.98 -1.57
CA LYS A 358 21.09 -7.54 -2.25
C LYS A 358 20.87 -6.36 -3.20
N ALA A 359 19.61 -6.06 -3.54
CA ALA A 359 19.25 -4.89 -4.34
C ALA A 359 19.69 -3.59 -3.67
N ARG A 360 19.89 -2.55 -4.49
CA ARG A 360 20.43 -1.26 -4.05
C ARG A 360 19.48 -0.50 -3.13
N SER A 361 18.17 -0.62 -3.33
CA SER A 361 17.13 0.09 -2.60
C SER A 361 15.90 -0.79 -2.42
N TRP A 362 15.26 -0.66 -1.28
CA TRP A 362 14.02 -1.41 -1.03
C TRP A 362 13.23 -0.88 0.16
N LEU A 363 11.93 -1.17 0.14
CA LEU A 363 11.04 -1.07 1.27
C LEU A 363 10.51 -2.48 1.55
N VAL A 364 10.85 -3.05 2.70
CA VAL A 364 10.45 -4.42 3.05
C VAL A 364 9.90 -4.50 4.45
N GLY A 365 9.04 -5.50 4.68
CA GLY A 365 8.56 -5.87 6.00
C GLY A 365 8.93 -7.31 6.34
N THR A 366 9.22 -7.58 7.59
CA THR A 366 9.46 -8.94 8.07
C THR A 366 9.07 -9.08 9.54
N THR A 367 8.63 -10.28 9.91
CA THR A 367 8.42 -10.67 11.31
C THR A 367 9.57 -11.53 11.84
N ASN A 368 10.50 -11.89 10.95
CA ASN A 368 11.58 -12.82 11.27
C ASN A 368 12.85 -12.05 11.66
N GLN A 369 13.29 -12.22 12.90
CA GLN A 369 14.50 -11.59 13.41
C GLN A 369 15.77 -11.99 12.65
N ILE A 370 15.82 -13.19 12.04
CA ILE A 370 16.98 -13.64 11.26
C ILE A 370 17.19 -12.72 10.05
N VAL A 371 16.10 -12.23 9.43
CA VAL A 371 16.18 -11.30 8.30
C VAL A 371 16.82 -9.96 8.73
N THR A 372 16.52 -9.48 9.93
CA THR A 372 17.08 -8.21 10.43
C THR A 372 18.57 -8.30 10.75
N GLN A 373 19.11 -9.51 10.98
CA GLN A 373 20.49 -9.75 11.38
C GLN A 373 21.44 -10.09 10.22
N GLN A 374 20.95 -10.03 8.98
CA GLN A 374 21.78 -10.35 7.80
C GLN A 374 22.92 -9.35 7.61
N LYS A 375 24.16 -9.85 7.59
CA LYS A 375 25.36 -9.02 7.47
C LYS A 375 25.58 -8.49 6.05
N ASP A 376 25.18 -9.27 5.05
CA ASP A 376 25.44 -8.97 3.63
C ASP A 376 24.38 -8.06 3.01
N ALA A 377 23.23 -7.92 3.67
CA ALA A 377 22.08 -7.16 3.19
C ALA A 377 21.60 -6.17 4.25
N ARG A 378 22.48 -5.26 4.66
CA ARG A 378 22.17 -4.30 5.72
C ARG A 378 21.15 -3.27 5.27
N TYR A 379 20.15 -3.04 6.12
CA TYR A 379 19.27 -1.89 6.02
C TYR A 379 20.03 -0.56 6.26
N ASP A 380 19.51 0.52 5.72
CA ASP A 380 19.95 1.87 6.10
C ASP A 380 19.13 2.36 7.31
N LEU A 381 17.85 1.93 7.38
CA LEU A 381 16.91 2.21 8.46
C LEU A 381 16.10 0.97 8.81
N LEU A 382 16.18 0.52 10.06
CA LEU A 382 15.28 -0.46 10.66
C LEU A 382 14.23 0.24 11.50
N VAL A 383 12.97 -0.13 11.29
CA VAL A 383 11.80 0.41 11.97
C VAL A 383 11.08 -0.71 12.70
N ASN A 384 11.15 -0.71 14.01
CA ASN A 384 10.32 -1.62 14.81
C ASN A 384 8.92 -1.01 14.97
N ILE A 385 7.89 -1.71 14.45
CA ILE A 385 6.52 -1.20 14.45
C ILE A 385 5.83 -1.31 15.82
N GLU A 386 6.31 -2.15 16.72
CA GLU A 386 5.70 -2.38 18.03
C GLU A 386 5.98 -1.20 18.96
N ASN A 387 7.24 -0.84 19.12
CA ASN A 387 7.71 0.24 19.99
C ASN A 387 8.02 1.54 19.25
N VAL A 388 7.85 1.57 17.93
CA VAL A 388 8.11 2.74 17.06
C VAL A 388 9.57 3.22 17.19
N SER A 389 10.54 2.32 17.37
CA SER A 389 11.96 2.67 17.37
C SER A 389 12.51 2.68 15.94
N PHE A 390 13.44 3.63 15.71
CA PHE A 390 14.18 3.78 14.47
C PHE A 390 15.65 3.54 14.75
N GLU A 391 16.25 2.63 14.01
CA GLU A 391 17.68 2.31 14.08
C GLU A 391 18.34 2.65 12.74
N PHE A 392 19.25 3.62 12.75
CA PHE A 392 20.00 4.03 11.58
C PHE A 392 21.38 3.37 11.60
N THR A 393 21.75 2.76 10.48
CA THR A 393 23.10 2.17 10.34
C THR A 393 24.17 3.25 10.23
N ASP A 394 23.84 4.39 9.59
CA ASP A 394 24.75 5.55 9.46
C ASP A 394 24.19 6.78 10.18
N PRO A 395 24.90 7.34 11.19
CA PRO A 395 24.50 8.57 11.86
C PRO A 395 24.42 9.79 10.91
N LYS A 396 25.07 9.75 9.75
CA LYS A 396 24.96 10.81 8.74
C LYS A 396 23.58 10.79 8.10
N LEU A 397 23.04 9.59 7.86
CA LEU A 397 21.67 9.44 7.33
C LEU A 397 20.64 9.96 8.33
N GLU A 398 20.79 9.66 9.62
CA GLU A 398 19.91 10.17 10.67
C GLU A 398 19.86 11.70 10.67
N ARG A 399 21.03 12.37 10.60
CA ARG A 399 21.09 13.82 10.50
C ARG A 399 20.48 14.36 9.22
N LEU A 400 20.70 13.68 8.09
CA LEU A 400 20.15 14.06 6.78
C LEU A 400 18.62 13.99 6.75
N LEU A 401 18.02 13.02 7.44
CA LEU A 401 16.57 12.81 7.55
C LEU A 401 15.94 13.60 8.71
N SER A 402 16.73 14.34 9.49
CA SER A 402 16.20 15.14 10.60
C SER A 402 15.21 16.19 10.09
N LEU A 403 14.11 16.35 10.83
CA LEU A 403 13.06 17.29 10.47
C LEU A 403 13.47 18.73 10.79
N THR A 404 13.19 19.64 9.88
CA THR A 404 13.33 21.08 10.08
C THR A 404 12.30 21.59 11.09
N ALA A 405 12.41 22.85 11.52
CA ALA A 405 11.40 23.48 12.35
C ALA A 405 10.05 23.60 11.59
N ALA A 406 10.12 23.89 10.27
CA ALA A 406 8.95 23.97 9.41
C ALA A 406 8.26 22.60 9.24
N ASP A 407 9.05 21.53 9.03
CA ASP A 407 8.54 20.16 8.97
C ASP A 407 7.82 19.76 10.26
N ARG A 408 8.42 20.07 11.42
CA ARG A 408 7.82 19.75 12.72
C ARG A 408 6.50 20.45 12.92
N LYS A 409 6.46 21.78 12.68
CA LYS A 409 5.22 22.56 12.79
C LYS A 409 4.13 22.01 11.86
N TRP A 410 4.48 21.69 10.62
CA TRP A 410 3.54 21.12 9.67
C TRP A 410 3.03 19.74 10.13
N MET A 411 3.92 18.87 10.62
CA MET A 411 3.53 17.57 11.17
C MET A 411 2.71 17.70 12.46
N ASP A 412 2.94 18.71 13.31
CA ASP A 412 2.09 18.98 14.47
C ASP A 412 0.64 19.23 14.06
N ASP A 413 0.41 19.98 12.97
CA ASP A 413 -0.93 20.25 12.45
C ASP A 413 -1.58 18.99 11.84
N VAL A 414 -0.80 18.15 11.16
CA VAL A 414 -1.26 16.86 10.61
C VAL A 414 -1.64 15.89 11.74
N VAL A 415 -0.77 15.71 12.73
CA VAL A 415 -1.00 14.83 13.88
C VAL A 415 -2.23 15.29 14.67
N ARG A 416 -2.34 16.60 14.94
CA ARG A 416 -3.49 17.18 15.65
C ARG A 416 -4.79 16.89 14.92
N ALA A 417 -4.84 17.04 13.57
CA ALA A 417 -6.03 16.76 12.79
C ALA A 417 -6.49 15.29 12.92
N VAL A 418 -5.55 14.35 13.02
CA VAL A 418 -5.85 12.93 13.26
C VAL A 418 -6.33 12.71 14.69
N GLU A 419 -5.64 13.28 15.69
CA GLU A 419 -5.95 13.07 17.11
C GLU A 419 -7.31 13.67 17.50
N GLU A 420 -7.66 14.85 16.99
CA GLU A 420 -8.97 15.49 17.22
C GLU A 420 -10.14 14.59 16.78
N THR A 421 -9.91 13.75 15.76
CA THR A 421 -10.95 12.85 15.21
C THR A 421 -10.75 11.39 15.59
N TRP A 422 -9.67 11.04 16.29
CA TRP A 422 -9.35 9.65 16.62
C TRP A 422 -10.36 8.99 17.55
N ALA A 423 -10.74 9.70 18.60
CA ALA A 423 -11.68 9.20 19.61
C ALA A 423 -13.15 9.36 19.20
N THR A 424 -13.45 10.06 18.11
CA THR A 424 -14.81 10.29 17.65
C THR A 424 -15.16 9.34 16.51
N LEU A 425 -16.32 8.69 16.61
CA LEU A 425 -16.87 7.86 15.51
C LEU A 425 -17.30 8.71 14.30
N ILE A 426 -17.32 10.04 14.44
CA ILE A 426 -17.71 10.96 13.37
C ILE A 426 -16.44 11.32 12.59
N ILE A 427 -16.27 10.66 11.45
CA ILE A 427 -15.19 10.99 10.51
C ILE A 427 -15.58 12.29 9.80
N ARG A 428 -14.90 13.37 10.17
CA ARG A 428 -14.93 14.64 9.42
C ARG A 428 -13.90 14.55 8.30
N PHE A 429 -14.02 15.40 7.27
CA PHE A 429 -13.02 15.47 6.20
C PHE A 429 -11.62 15.74 6.78
N ARG A 430 -11.48 16.73 7.68
CA ARG A 430 -10.21 17.03 8.35
C ARG A 430 -9.74 15.83 9.19
N GLY A 431 -8.55 15.34 8.90
CA GLY A 431 -7.96 14.16 9.53
C GLY A 431 -8.43 12.82 8.93
N SER A 432 -9.24 12.83 7.85
CA SER A 432 -9.55 11.63 7.06
C SER A 432 -8.37 11.23 6.17
N ASP A 433 -8.39 10.01 5.64
CA ASP A 433 -7.36 9.54 4.72
C ASP A 433 -7.25 10.45 3.48
N ASP A 434 -8.36 10.99 2.98
CA ASP A 434 -8.37 11.90 1.83
C ASP A 434 -7.75 13.27 2.15
N ASP A 435 -8.05 13.85 3.33
CA ASP A 435 -7.39 15.06 3.82
C ASP A 435 -5.89 14.85 3.98
N LEU A 436 -5.49 13.71 4.55
CA LEU A 436 -4.09 13.38 4.74
C LEU A 436 -3.36 13.23 3.40
N ARG A 437 -3.95 12.53 2.41
CA ARG A 437 -3.39 12.44 1.06
C ARG A 437 -3.21 13.80 0.42
N SER A 438 -4.23 14.67 0.50
CA SER A 438 -4.17 16.02 -0.04
C SER A 438 -3.04 16.84 0.59
N ARG A 439 -2.89 16.80 1.91
CA ARG A 439 -1.83 17.51 2.63
C ARG A 439 -0.43 17.02 2.25
N PHE A 440 -0.23 15.70 2.14
CA PHE A 440 1.06 15.16 1.72
C PHE A 440 1.34 15.44 0.24
N GLU A 441 0.32 15.42 -0.63
CA GLU A 441 0.45 15.86 -2.03
C GLU A 441 0.92 17.31 -2.10
N GLU A 442 0.28 18.23 -1.38
CA GLU A 442 0.69 19.64 -1.29
C GLU A 442 2.12 19.79 -0.77
N TYR A 443 2.49 19.03 0.27
CA TYR A 443 3.85 19.04 0.81
C TYR A 443 4.88 18.60 -0.24
N ILE A 444 4.63 17.49 -0.93
CA ILE A 444 5.54 16.94 -1.95
C ILE A 444 5.63 17.88 -3.15
N CYS A 445 4.50 18.41 -3.61
CA CYS A 445 4.46 19.35 -4.73
C CYS A 445 5.21 20.64 -4.41
N ALA A 446 5.01 21.22 -3.24
CA ALA A 446 5.74 22.41 -2.80
C ALA A 446 7.25 22.13 -2.64
N CYS A 447 7.62 20.96 -2.14
CA CYS A 447 9.00 20.49 -2.04
C CYS A 447 9.68 20.43 -3.43
N LEU A 448 9.06 19.76 -4.40
CA LEU A 448 9.57 19.63 -5.77
C LEU A 448 9.61 20.98 -6.50
N SER A 449 8.58 21.81 -6.30
CA SER A 449 8.52 23.16 -6.85
C SER A 449 9.65 24.05 -6.31
N SER A 450 9.95 23.95 -5.00
CA SER A 450 11.05 24.70 -4.39
C SER A 450 12.42 24.34 -4.99
N ILE A 451 12.64 23.08 -5.38
CA ILE A 451 13.86 22.66 -6.08
C ILE A 451 13.98 23.41 -7.42
N LYS A 452 12.91 23.40 -8.24
CA LYS A 452 12.91 24.06 -9.54
C LYS A 452 13.08 25.58 -9.42
N TYR A 453 12.45 26.18 -8.43
CA TYR A 453 12.58 27.60 -8.17
C TYR A 453 14.00 27.99 -7.73
N ALA A 454 14.63 27.19 -6.87
CA ALA A 454 16.03 27.38 -6.49
C ALA A 454 16.98 27.27 -7.70
N ASP A 455 16.75 26.30 -8.59
CA ASP A 455 17.54 26.15 -9.83
C ASP A 455 17.33 27.34 -10.79
N PHE A 456 16.11 27.85 -10.87
CA PHE A 456 15.79 29.05 -11.65
C PHE A 456 16.52 30.30 -11.11
N LEU A 457 16.47 30.52 -9.77
CA LEU A 457 17.18 31.63 -9.12
C LEU A 457 18.69 31.53 -9.31
N ALA A 458 19.25 30.32 -9.22
CA ALA A 458 20.68 30.10 -9.42
C ALA A 458 21.12 30.43 -10.84
N LYS A 459 20.33 30.06 -11.86
CA LYS A 459 20.59 30.40 -13.25
C LYS A 459 20.50 31.91 -13.51
N GLY A 460 19.49 32.58 -12.90
CA GLY A 460 19.35 34.03 -13.02
C GLY A 460 20.54 34.79 -12.42
N LYS A 461 21.04 34.38 -11.28
CA LYS A 461 22.24 34.93 -10.66
C LYS A 461 23.50 34.75 -11.54
N GLN A 462 23.63 33.62 -12.22
CA GLN A 462 24.74 33.36 -13.14
C GLN A 462 24.70 34.23 -14.40
N GLN A 463 23.52 34.72 -14.80
CA GLN A 463 23.33 35.55 -16.01
C GLN A 463 23.23 37.05 -15.70
N ASP A 464 23.50 37.48 -14.46
CA ASP A 464 23.33 38.85 -13.97
C ASP A 464 21.93 39.46 -14.24
N ILE A 465 20.92 38.60 -14.32
CA ILE A 465 19.53 39.02 -14.51
C ILE A 465 18.94 39.32 -13.13
N ALA A 466 18.53 40.57 -12.91
CA ALA A 466 17.78 40.94 -11.72
C ALA A 466 16.38 40.28 -11.77
N ILE A 467 16.21 39.18 -11.07
CA ILE A 467 14.91 38.54 -10.93
C ILE A 467 14.11 39.31 -9.89
N VAL A 468 13.07 40.01 -10.33
CA VAL A 468 12.12 40.69 -9.44
C VAL A 468 11.22 39.62 -8.84
N THR A 469 11.51 39.19 -7.61
CA THR A 469 10.63 38.35 -6.83
C THR A 469 9.50 39.21 -6.27
N SER A 470 8.46 39.43 -7.10
CA SER A 470 7.23 40.06 -6.64
C SER A 470 6.30 38.99 -6.07
N GLY A 471 6.23 38.92 -4.79
CA GLY A 471 5.17 38.17 -4.18
C GLY A 471 5.56 37.45 -2.90
N SER A 472 4.79 37.77 -1.90
CA SER A 472 4.60 37.06 -0.66
C SER A 472 5.79 36.99 0.32
N GLY A 473 5.86 37.99 1.15
CA GLY A 473 6.03 37.93 2.60
C GLY A 473 7.29 37.31 3.26
N ALA A 474 8.17 36.66 2.51
CA ALA A 474 9.51 36.28 2.99
C ALA A 474 10.52 37.25 2.36
N GLY A 475 10.98 38.22 3.12
CA GLY A 475 11.98 39.21 2.71
C GLY A 475 13.10 38.56 1.91
N GLY A 476 13.41 39.12 0.75
CA GLY A 476 14.39 38.66 -0.22
C GLY A 476 15.66 38.17 0.46
N ASP A 477 16.29 37.16 -0.04
CA ASP A 477 17.47 36.38 0.35
C ASP A 477 17.20 35.08 1.14
N GLY A 478 15.95 34.68 1.39
CA GLY A 478 15.62 33.41 2.05
C GLY A 478 15.98 32.21 1.18
N ASN A 479 16.72 31.25 1.74
CA ASN A 479 16.94 29.96 1.11
C ASN A 479 15.62 29.19 1.01
N VAL A 480 15.01 29.13 -0.19
CA VAL A 480 13.72 28.48 -0.46
C VAL A 480 13.73 26.96 -0.19
N LEU A 481 14.91 26.35 -0.06
CA LEU A 481 15.07 24.94 0.28
C LEU A 481 15.10 24.68 1.79
N ALA A 482 15.36 25.72 2.59
CA ALA A 482 15.50 25.60 4.03
C ALA A 482 14.28 25.00 4.75
N PRO A 483 13.02 25.30 4.38
CA PRO A 483 11.84 24.70 5.02
C PRO A 483 11.81 23.18 4.96
N PHE A 484 12.36 22.56 3.92
CA PHE A 484 12.36 21.10 3.71
C PHE A 484 13.69 20.44 4.13
N GLY A 485 14.77 21.24 4.31
CA GLY A 485 16.12 20.77 4.54
C GLY A 485 16.95 20.68 3.25
N GLU A 486 17.78 21.68 3.00
CA GLU A 486 18.57 21.81 1.78
C GLU A 486 19.42 20.56 1.50
N ALA A 487 20.14 20.06 2.50
CA ALA A 487 21.01 18.89 2.35
C ALA A 487 20.20 17.64 1.89
N TRP A 488 18.99 17.47 2.43
CA TRP A 488 18.11 16.37 2.03
C TRP A 488 17.62 16.53 0.59
N LEU A 489 17.22 17.73 0.17
CA LEU A 489 16.78 18.00 -1.20
C LEU A 489 17.92 17.81 -2.21
N MET A 490 19.14 18.23 -1.88
CA MET A 490 20.31 17.97 -2.73
C MET A 490 20.62 16.48 -2.81
N ALA A 491 20.46 15.73 -1.72
CA ALA A 491 20.60 14.29 -1.73
C ALA A 491 19.51 13.61 -2.59
N PHE A 492 18.27 14.14 -2.61
CA PHE A 492 17.21 13.64 -3.48
C PHE A 492 17.55 13.83 -4.96
N LYS A 493 18.05 15.00 -5.37
CA LYS A 493 18.40 15.29 -6.77
C LYS A 493 19.40 14.29 -7.37
N ILE A 494 20.29 13.71 -6.58
CA ILE A 494 21.28 12.73 -7.05
C ILE A 494 20.78 11.30 -7.07
N THR A 495 19.61 11.00 -6.49
CA THR A 495 18.98 9.67 -6.59
C THR A 495 18.52 9.38 -8.02
N GLU A 496 18.30 8.10 -8.35
CA GLU A 496 17.72 7.73 -9.66
C GLU A 496 16.31 8.31 -9.83
N ALA A 497 15.50 8.28 -8.77
CA ALA A 497 14.17 8.89 -8.77
C ALA A 497 14.24 10.41 -9.03
N GLY A 498 15.20 11.11 -8.41
CA GLY A 498 15.41 12.55 -8.61
C GLY A 498 15.87 12.88 -10.02
N LYS A 499 16.81 12.10 -10.60
CA LYS A 499 17.28 12.27 -11.98
C LYS A 499 16.15 12.02 -12.99
N ASN A 500 15.37 10.95 -12.81
CA ASN A 500 14.22 10.65 -13.65
C ASN A 500 13.16 11.75 -13.56
N TRP A 501 12.89 12.25 -12.36
CA TRP A 501 11.96 13.36 -12.14
C TRP A 501 12.44 14.63 -12.85
N GLU A 502 13.73 14.95 -12.76
CA GLU A 502 14.33 16.13 -13.44
C GLU A 502 14.11 16.10 -14.97
N GLN A 503 14.18 14.91 -15.57
CA GLN A 503 13.97 14.72 -17.01
C GLN A 503 12.50 14.83 -17.42
N CYS A 504 11.57 14.38 -16.54
CA CYS A 504 10.16 14.25 -16.87
C CYS A 504 9.32 15.49 -16.53
N THR A 505 9.84 16.40 -15.68
CA THR A 505 9.06 17.53 -15.19
C THR A 505 9.36 18.83 -15.90
N ASP A 506 8.44 19.78 -15.80
CA ASP A 506 8.62 21.12 -16.35
C ASP A 506 9.66 21.93 -15.55
N PRO A 507 10.58 22.66 -16.20
CA PRO A 507 11.57 23.49 -15.51
C PRO A 507 10.96 24.66 -14.73
N VAL A 508 9.75 25.12 -15.10
CA VAL A 508 9.01 26.21 -14.43
C VAL A 508 7.83 25.69 -13.61
N LEU A 509 7.98 24.51 -13.01
CA LEU A 509 6.97 23.86 -12.19
C LEU A 509 6.40 24.78 -11.08
N PHE A 510 7.20 25.73 -10.60
CA PHE A 510 6.81 26.71 -9.58
C PHE A 510 5.73 27.70 -10.03
N ASP A 511 5.43 27.78 -11.33
CA ASP A 511 4.29 28.54 -11.85
C ASP A 511 2.95 27.82 -11.59
N LEU A 512 2.99 26.51 -11.38
CA LEU A 512 1.81 25.67 -11.14
C LEU A 512 1.61 25.33 -9.67
N CYS A 513 2.68 25.23 -8.94
CA CYS A 513 2.68 24.89 -7.53
C CYS A 513 3.61 25.83 -6.79
N GLU A 514 3.05 26.59 -5.84
CA GLU A 514 3.80 27.60 -5.09
C GLU A 514 4.92 26.95 -4.27
N PRO A 515 6.18 27.40 -4.42
CA PRO A 515 7.28 27.00 -3.55
C PRO A 515 7.02 27.53 -2.14
N ARG A 516 7.46 26.81 -1.11
CA ARG A 516 7.31 27.26 0.27
C ARG A 516 8.41 28.24 0.68
#